data_d614f64d683154cfcceddad426e29f3a
#
_entry.id   d614f64d683154cfcceddad426e29f3a
#
_cell.length_a   1.000
_cell.length_b   1.000
_cell.length_c   1.000
_cell.angle_alpha   90.00
_cell.angle_beta   90.00
_cell.angle_gamma   90.00
#
_symmetry.space_group_name_H-M   'P 1'
#
loop_
_entity.id
_entity.type
_entity.pdbx_description
1 polymer ?
#
loop_
_entity_poly.entity_id
_entity_poly.type
_entity_poly.pdbx_seq_one_letter_code
_entity_poly.pdbx_strand_id
1 'polypeptide(L)'
;METKSTIDHPAAKAGERELIITRTFESPRENVWKAWTEPGYVKKWWGPKDFTAPVSRIDLRVGGTYVYCMRGAGPDGVVRDYWGTGIYKEIVPLERIVCTDSFADEKGNVVPASHYGMEGDWPLELLVTVTFEERDGITTMTLRHAGIPAGQMQEMTGAGWNESFDKLAEILGPVAAPSLLVAEPGKQELVITRDFDAPRETVFKLYTDPKRIPEWWGPERFATTVDRMDVRQGGGWRFLQRDADGNEYAFHGVYHEVRSPELIIATFEFEGTPGRVSLETATFEEHDGGTRLTARSVFPSVEDRDEMLRHGMEEGVAETMDRLAGLLAGTVSERKAA
;
A
#
# COMPACT_ATOMS: atom_id res chain seq x y z
N MET A 1 36.67 -30.17 -12.75
CA MET A 1 37.22 -29.57 -11.52
C MET A 1 36.73 -28.11 -11.51
N GLU A 2 35.57 -27.87 -10.93
CA GLU A 2 35.01 -26.54 -10.79
C GLU A 2 35.33 -26.03 -9.38
N THR A 3 36.12 -24.99 -9.32
CA THR A 3 36.45 -24.29 -8.06
C THR A 3 35.29 -23.41 -7.66
N LYS A 4 34.50 -23.83 -6.67
CA LYS A 4 33.57 -22.96 -5.94
C LYS A 4 34.38 -21.90 -5.18
N SER A 5 34.30 -20.66 -5.62
CA SER A 5 34.76 -19.50 -4.85
C SER A 5 33.76 -19.24 -3.72
N THR A 6 34.10 -19.68 -2.53
CA THR A 6 33.46 -19.27 -1.28
C THR A 6 33.93 -17.87 -0.96
N ILE A 7 33.06 -16.87 -1.12
CA ILE A 7 33.31 -15.53 -0.59
C ILE A 7 33.09 -15.64 0.92
N ASP A 8 34.20 -15.68 1.66
CA ASP A 8 34.22 -15.62 3.11
C ASP A 8 33.85 -14.19 3.54
N HIS A 9 32.61 -14.03 4.02
CA HIS A 9 32.21 -12.79 4.69
C HIS A 9 32.70 -12.87 6.14
N PRO A 10 33.49 -11.89 6.65
CA PRO A 10 33.81 -11.89 8.06
C PRO A 10 32.50 -11.75 8.85
N ALA A 11 32.16 -12.81 9.58
CA ALA A 11 31.07 -12.78 10.52
C ALA A 11 31.32 -11.65 11.52
N ALA A 12 30.52 -10.59 11.47
CA ALA A 12 30.46 -9.58 12.52
C ALA A 12 30.22 -10.30 13.83
N LYS A 13 31.04 -10.02 14.86
CA LYS A 13 30.85 -10.55 16.20
C LYS A 13 29.45 -10.13 16.65
N ALA A 14 28.55 -11.11 16.71
CA ALA A 14 27.20 -10.91 17.16
C ALA A 14 27.22 -10.33 18.59
N GLY A 15 26.54 -9.19 18.81
CA GLY A 15 26.10 -8.73 20.12
C GLY A 15 26.26 -7.28 20.50
N GLU A 16 27.22 -6.50 19.98
CA GLU A 16 27.48 -5.17 20.56
C GLU A 16 27.11 -3.97 19.69
N ARG A 17 26.86 -4.14 18.40
CA ARG A 17 26.57 -3.05 17.45
C ARG A 17 25.42 -3.39 16.49
N GLU A 18 24.46 -4.19 16.91
CA GLU A 18 23.28 -4.52 16.11
C GLU A 18 22.00 -4.09 16.82
N LEU A 19 21.19 -3.30 16.12
CA LEU A 19 19.84 -2.96 16.54
C LEU A 19 18.88 -3.97 15.86
N ILE A 20 18.02 -4.59 16.65
CA ILE A 20 16.99 -5.51 16.16
C ILE A 20 15.64 -4.97 16.60
N ILE A 21 14.74 -4.77 15.64
CA ILE A 21 13.37 -4.32 15.89
C ILE A 21 12.42 -5.29 15.17
N THR A 22 11.49 -5.86 15.91
CA THR A 22 10.41 -6.67 15.33
C THR A 22 9.09 -5.93 15.50
N ARG A 23 8.33 -5.81 14.43
CA ARG A 23 7.01 -5.19 14.39
C ARG A 23 6.04 -6.13 13.68
N THR A 24 4.82 -6.17 14.21
CA THR A 24 3.73 -6.90 13.60
C THR A 24 2.78 -5.89 12.98
N PHE A 25 2.43 -6.11 11.72
CA PHE A 25 1.47 -5.30 10.98
C PHE A 25 0.27 -6.19 10.65
N GLU A 26 -0.91 -5.72 11.00
CA GLU A 26 -2.15 -6.33 10.58
C GLU A 26 -2.38 -6.06 9.08
N SER A 27 -1.50 -6.55 8.25
CA SER A 27 -1.47 -6.34 6.80
C SER A 27 -0.73 -7.48 6.13
N PRO A 28 -1.18 -7.94 4.94
CA PRO A 28 -0.47 -8.95 4.17
C PRO A 28 0.95 -8.52 3.81
N ARG A 29 1.79 -9.50 3.65
CA ARG A 29 3.22 -9.33 3.36
C ARG A 29 3.47 -8.52 2.08
N GLU A 30 2.61 -8.66 1.08
CA GLU A 30 2.67 -7.91 -0.16
C GLU A 30 2.55 -6.40 0.07
N ASN A 31 1.67 -5.97 0.96
CA ASN A 31 1.48 -4.55 1.28
C ASN A 31 2.67 -3.99 2.05
N VAL A 32 3.18 -4.75 3.03
CA VAL A 32 4.38 -4.35 3.79
C VAL A 32 5.59 -4.29 2.85
N TRP A 33 5.72 -5.24 1.94
CA TRP A 33 6.76 -5.26 0.91
C TRP A 33 6.67 -4.05 -0.03
N LYS A 34 5.49 -3.74 -0.58
CA LYS A 34 5.25 -2.55 -1.41
C LYS A 34 5.63 -1.27 -0.66
N ALA A 35 5.26 -1.17 0.61
CA ALA A 35 5.60 -0.01 1.43
C ALA A 35 7.11 0.20 1.57
N TRP A 36 7.92 -0.85 1.51
CA TRP A 36 9.38 -0.80 1.55
C TRP A 36 10.05 -0.59 0.18
N THR A 37 9.38 -0.96 -0.90
CA THR A 37 10.02 -1.08 -2.23
C THR A 37 9.53 -0.05 -3.25
N GLU A 38 8.36 0.55 -3.03
CA GLU A 38 7.80 1.54 -3.95
C GLU A 38 8.06 2.97 -3.45
N PRO A 39 8.71 3.85 -4.25
CA PRO A 39 9.07 5.20 -3.84
C PRO A 39 7.89 6.03 -3.32
N GLY A 40 6.70 5.86 -3.90
CA GLY A 40 5.48 6.57 -3.50
C GLY A 40 5.01 6.21 -2.09
N TYR A 41 5.15 4.95 -1.69
CA TYR A 41 4.85 4.49 -0.34
C TYR A 41 5.94 4.89 0.64
N VAL A 42 7.21 4.70 0.31
CA VAL A 42 8.34 5.06 1.19
C VAL A 42 8.25 6.52 1.64
N LYS A 43 7.89 7.45 0.76
CA LYS A 43 7.70 8.87 1.09
C LYS A 43 6.68 9.14 2.19
N LYS A 44 5.75 8.23 2.43
CA LYS A 44 4.66 8.43 3.41
C LYS A 44 5.09 8.11 4.84
N TRP A 45 6.08 7.20 5.02
CA TRP A 45 6.44 6.71 6.35
C TRP A 45 7.92 6.87 6.72
N TRP A 46 8.82 7.05 5.76
CA TRP A 46 10.25 7.12 6.03
C TRP A 46 10.62 8.33 6.89
N GLY A 47 11.37 8.06 7.97
CA GLY A 47 11.81 9.06 8.95
C GLY A 47 10.90 9.17 10.17
N PRO A 48 11.44 9.68 11.30
CA PRO A 48 10.73 9.84 12.57
C PRO A 48 9.41 10.64 12.44
N LYS A 49 8.60 10.66 13.48
CA LYS A 49 7.24 11.23 13.49
C LYS A 49 7.15 12.64 12.90
N ASP A 50 8.04 13.53 13.30
CA ASP A 50 8.02 14.94 12.87
C ASP A 50 8.84 15.21 11.59
N PHE A 51 9.25 14.12 10.90
CA PHE A 51 10.00 14.20 9.64
C PHE A 51 9.10 13.83 8.46
N THR A 52 9.33 14.53 7.35
CA THR A 52 8.79 14.17 6.03
C THR A 52 9.86 13.51 5.17
N ALA A 53 9.47 12.78 4.13
CA ALA A 53 10.38 12.17 3.17
C ALA A 53 10.15 12.73 1.75
N PRO A 54 10.65 13.93 1.43
CA PRO A 54 10.38 14.57 0.14
C PRO A 54 10.98 13.83 -1.05
N VAL A 55 12.06 13.07 -0.84
CA VAL A 55 12.71 12.31 -1.92
C VAL A 55 12.87 10.84 -1.54
N SER A 56 12.44 9.99 -2.45
CA SER A 56 12.72 8.55 -2.46
C SER A 56 13.01 8.14 -3.90
N ARG A 57 14.20 7.61 -4.16
CA ARG A 57 14.61 7.02 -5.43
C ARG A 57 15.08 5.61 -5.17
N ILE A 58 14.57 4.63 -5.89
CA ILE A 58 14.84 3.22 -5.66
C ILE A 58 15.11 2.55 -7.02
N ASP A 59 16.23 1.87 -7.13
CA ASP A 59 16.55 0.93 -8.21
C ASP A 59 16.53 -0.48 -7.60
N LEU A 60 15.34 -1.10 -7.51
CA LEU A 60 15.10 -2.35 -6.80
C LEU A 60 15.64 -3.55 -7.54
N ARG A 61 16.95 -3.73 -7.53
CA ARG A 61 17.67 -4.91 -8.04
C ARG A 61 18.96 -5.12 -7.26
N VAL A 62 19.45 -6.33 -7.21
CA VAL A 62 20.77 -6.59 -6.61
C VAL A 62 21.83 -5.76 -7.33
N GLY A 63 22.62 -5.00 -6.57
CA GLY A 63 23.57 -4.01 -7.07
C GLY A 63 22.94 -2.66 -7.45
N GLY A 64 21.61 -2.53 -7.44
CA GLY A 64 20.93 -1.24 -7.57
C GLY A 64 21.06 -0.41 -6.30
N THR A 65 20.76 0.88 -6.41
CA THR A 65 20.90 1.87 -5.33
C THR A 65 19.58 2.46 -4.90
N TYR A 66 19.53 2.92 -3.66
CA TYR A 66 18.46 3.82 -3.22
C TYR A 66 19.04 5.14 -2.72
N VAL A 67 18.24 6.20 -2.76
CA VAL A 67 18.53 7.49 -2.12
C VAL A 67 17.26 8.00 -1.45
N TYR A 68 17.33 8.25 -0.16
CA TYR A 68 16.24 8.81 0.62
C TYR A 68 16.65 10.16 1.20
N CYS A 69 15.66 11.05 1.34
CA CYS A 69 15.81 12.29 2.08
C CYS A 69 14.77 12.31 3.20
N MET A 70 15.22 12.57 4.42
CA MET A 70 14.35 12.92 5.54
C MET A 70 14.48 14.42 5.80
N ARG A 71 13.36 15.12 5.95
CA ARG A 71 13.34 16.55 6.27
C ARG A 71 12.67 16.77 7.61
N GLY A 72 13.39 17.34 8.56
CA GLY A 72 12.88 17.62 9.89
C GLY A 72 13.83 18.48 10.71
N ALA A 73 13.40 18.87 11.92
CA ALA A 73 14.19 19.66 12.82
C ALA A 73 15.27 18.80 13.52
N GLY A 74 16.50 19.28 13.50
CA GLY A 74 17.57 18.71 14.30
C GLY A 74 17.42 19.06 15.80
N PRO A 75 18.35 18.59 16.67
CA PRO A 75 18.33 18.89 18.10
C PRO A 75 18.37 20.40 18.44
N ASP A 76 18.86 21.21 17.52
CA ASP A 76 18.92 22.68 17.61
C ASP A 76 17.63 23.37 17.12
N GLY A 77 16.59 22.59 16.74
CA GLY A 77 15.32 23.09 16.22
C GLY A 77 15.37 23.58 14.77
N VAL A 78 16.51 23.47 14.09
CA VAL A 78 16.64 23.91 12.69
C VAL A 78 16.23 22.79 11.73
N VAL A 79 15.31 23.09 10.82
CA VAL A 79 14.88 22.14 9.78
C VAL A 79 15.98 21.95 8.74
N ARG A 80 16.34 20.69 8.49
CA ARG A 80 17.37 20.29 7.51
C ARG A 80 16.94 19.07 6.75
N ASP A 81 17.63 18.85 5.63
CA ASP A 81 17.54 17.61 4.83
C ASP A 81 18.66 16.67 5.27
N TYR A 82 18.28 15.45 5.64
CA TYR A 82 19.17 14.34 5.99
C TYR A 82 19.07 13.29 4.90
N TRP A 83 20.16 13.07 4.18
CA TRP A 83 20.20 12.15 3.06
C TRP A 83 20.84 10.83 3.46
N GLY A 84 20.28 9.75 2.97
CA GLY A 84 20.81 8.40 3.10
C GLY A 84 20.84 7.70 1.75
N THR A 85 21.76 6.76 1.59
CA THR A 85 21.92 5.95 0.38
C THR A 85 22.42 4.56 0.73
N GLY A 86 22.20 3.62 -0.17
CA GLY A 86 22.72 2.27 -0.05
C GLY A 86 22.62 1.46 -1.32
N ILE A 87 23.15 0.26 -1.26
CA ILE A 87 23.19 -0.71 -2.37
C ILE A 87 22.47 -1.97 -1.93
N TYR A 88 21.53 -2.45 -2.72
CA TYR A 88 20.88 -3.74 -2.47
C TYR A 88 21.86 -4.89 -2.69
N LYS A 89 22.12 -5.65 -1.66
CA LYS A 89 23.02 -6.83 -1.68
C LYS A 89 22.25 -8.12 -1.94
N GLU A 90 21.00 -8.20 -1.42
CA GLU A 90 20.13 -9.35 -1.64
C GLU A 90 18.67 -8.87 -1.67
N ILE A 91 17.89 -9.44 -2.57
CA ILE A 91 16.44 -9.24 -2.67
C ILE A 91 15.82 -10.62 -2.89
N VAL A 92 15.05 -11.09 -1.91
CA VAL A 92 14.17 -12.26 -2.02
C VAL A 92 12.76 -11.70 -1.95
N PRO A 93 12.04 -11.63 -3.07
CA PRO A 93 10.73 -10.98 -3.14
C PRO A 93 9.78 -11.49 -2.05
N LEU A 94 9.14 -10.56 -1.35
CA LEU A 94 8.22 -10.77 -0.23
C LEU A 94 8.85 -11.37 1.04
N GLU A 95 10.13 -11.76 1.03
CA GLU A 95 10.74 -12.44 2.18
C GLU A 95 11.88 -11.64 2.82
N ARG A 96 12.79 -11.07 1.99
CA ARG A 96 13.99 -10.44 2.55
C ARG A 96 14.60 -9.39 1.64
N ILE A 97 15.04 -8.29 2.27
CA ILE A 97 15.89 -7.27 1.67
C ILE A 97 17.16 -7.17 2.51
N VAL A 98 18.33 -7.20 1.86
CA VAL A 98 19.60 -6.86 2.48
C VAL A 98 20.21 -5.72 1.69
N CYS A 99 20.52 -4.62 2.34
CA CYS A 99 21.15 -3.46 1.72
C CYS A 99 22.17 -2.81 2.65
N THR A 100 23.13 -2.11 2.07
CA THR A 100 23.96 -1.20 2.86
C THR A 100 23.17 0.05 3.23
N ASP A 101 23.61 0.76 4.27
CA ASP A 101 23.03 2.04 4.66
C ASP A 101 24.16 3.01 5.00
N SER A 102 24.12 4.20 4.43
CA SER A 102 25.17 5.22 4.57
C SER A 102 24.55 6.62 4.59
N PHE A 103 25.12 7.52 5.36
CA PHE A 103 24.82 8.94 5.21
C PHE A 103 25.29 9.41 3.83
N ALA A 104 24.52 10.31 3.22
CA ALA A 104 24.78 10.79 1.87
C ALA A 104 24.63 12.31 1.75
N ASP A 105 25.09 12.86 0.64
CA ASP A 105 24.72 14.20 0.19
C ASP A 105 23.45 14.15 -0.70
N GLU A 106 22.96 15.28 -1.16
CA GLU A 106 21.79 15.39 -2.05
C GLU A 106 21.93 14.65 -3.39
N LYS A 107 23.17 14.37 -3.81
CA LYS A 107 23.50 13.63 -5.04
C LYS A 107 23.57 12.13 -4.82
N GLY A 108 23.54 11.68 -3.54
CA GLY A 108 23.68 10.28 -3.15
C GLY A 108 25.13 9.84 -2.97
N ASN A 109 26.09 10.77 -2.89
CA ASN A 109 27.47 10.43 -2.54
C ASN A 109 27.58 10.16 -1.04
N VAL A 110 28.26 9.08 -0.66
CA VAL A 110 28.48 8.73 0.75
C VAL A 110 29.29 9.81 1.45
N VAL A 111 28.83 10.24 2.63
CA VAL A 111 29.51 11.19 3.51
C VAL A 111 29.65 10.59 4.92
N PRO A 112 30.62 11.04 5.75
CA PRO A 112 30.71 10.58 7.12
C PRO A 112 29.54 11.13 7.97
N ALA A 113 29.18 10.45 9.05
CA ALA A 113 28.12 10.87 9.99
C ALA A 113 28.35 12.29 10.55
N SER A 114 29.62 12.71 10.70
CA SER A 114 30.00 14.03 11.11
C SER A 114 29.55 15.16 10.15
N HIS A 115 29.22 14.85 8.91
CA HIS A 115 28.58 15.78 7.96
C HIS A 115 27.26 16.33 8.50
N TYR A 116 26.54 15.52 9.27
CA TYR A 116 25.29 15.87 9.95
C TYR A 116 25.48 16.18 11.44
N GLY A 117 26.71 16.39 11.88
CA GLY A 117 27.01 16.68 13.27
C GLY A 117 26.83 15.50 14.23
N MET A 118 26.75 14.28 13.69
CA MET A 118 26.62 13.10 14.53
C MET A 118 27.99 12.68 15.07
N GLU A 119 28.07 12.55 16.39
CA GLU A 119 29.27 12.13 17.11
C GLU A 119 29.29 10.59 17.22
N GLY A 120 30.51 10.04 17.46
CA GLY A 120 30.71 8.61 17.66
C GLY A 120 31.47 7.93 16.51
N ASP A 121 31.82 6.68 16.75
CA ASP A 121 32.54 5.83 15.80
C ASP A 121 31.57 5.16 14.80
N TRP A 122 31.02 5.98 13.89
CA TRP A 122 30.14 5.52 12.82
C TRP A 122 30.96 4.96 11.65
N PRO A 123 30.69 3.73 11.21
CA PRO A 123 31.26 3.27 9.94
C PRO A 123 30.64 4.06 8.77
N LEU A 124 31.36 4.19 7.66
CA LEU A 124 30.83 4.82 6.45
C LEU A 124 29.69 4.00 5.82
N GLU A 125 29.66 2.70 6.06
CA GLU A 125 28.65 1.78 5.54
C GLU A 125 28.17 0.88 6.69
N LEU A 126 26.86 0.89 6.92
CA LEU A 126 26.13 0.00 7.82
C LEU A 126 25.45 -1.09 6.97
N LEU A 127 24.86 -2.08 7.63
CA LEU A 127 24.11 -3.13 6.96
C LEU A 127 22.70 -3.21 7.53
N VAL A 128 21.71 -3.12 6.66
CA VAL A 128 20.30 -3.32 7.00
C VAL A 128 19.81 -4.63 6.39
N THR A 129 19.18 -5.44 7.22
CA THR A 129 18.45 -6.64 6.79
C THR A 129 17.01 -6.50 7.27
N VAL A 130 16.07 -6.65 6.36
CA VAL A 130 14.64 -6.68 6.67
C VAL A 130 14.07 -8.00 6.22
N THR A 131 13.39 -8.72 7.11
CA THR A 131 12.67 -9.96 6.80
C THR A 131 11.18 -9.77 7.02
N PHE A 132 10.38 -10.47 6.21
CA PHE A 132 8.93 -10.42 6.22
C PHE A 132 8.38 -11.83 6.30
N GLU A 133 7.68 -12.14 7.39
CA GLU A 133 7.01 -13.43 7.63
C GLU A 133 5.52 -13.19 7.76
N GLU A 134 4.69 -13.94 7.03
CA GLU A 134 3.24 -13.81 7.11
C GLU A 134 2.61 -15.04 7.72
N ARG A 135 1.63 -14.79 8.57
CA ARG A 135 0.72 -15.80 9.08
C ARG A 135 -0.68 -15.18 9.23
N ASP A 136 -1.67 -15.82 8.60
CA ASP A 136 -3.10 -15.43 8.70
C ASP A 136 -3.34 -13.96 8.32
N GLY A 137 -2.68 -13.46 7.26
CA GLY A 137 -2.81 -12.08 6.79
C GLY A 137 -2.09 -11.04 7.65
N ILE A 138 -1.36 -11.47 8.66
CA ILE A 138 -0.58 -10.63 9.56
C ILE A 138 0.90 -10.79 9.24
N THR A 139 1.60 -9.70 9.01
CA THR A 139 3.03 -9.69 8.70
C THR A 139 3.86 -9.37 9.92
N THR A 140 4.77 -10.26 10.28
CA THR A 140 5.86 -9.98 11.22
C THR A 140 7.09 -9.54 10.44
N MET A 141 7.47 -8.29 10.59
CA MET A 141 8.67 -7.71 10.00
C MET A 141 9.77 -7.60 11.04
N THR A 142 10.97 -8.07 10.72
CA THR A 142 12.15 -7.89 11.57
C THR A 142 13.21 -7.11 10.82
N LEU A 143 13.56 -5.93 11.35
CA LEU A 143 14.70 -5.13 10.92
C LEU A 143 15.90 -5.48 11.79
N ARG A 144 17.04 -5.71 11.13
CA ARG A 144 18.38 -5.80 11.74
C ARG A 144 19.24 -4.70 11.14
N HIS A 145 19.77 -3.82 11.98
CA HIS A 145 20.64 -2.72 11.56
C HIS A 145 21.99 -2.84 12.27
N ALA A 146 22.96 -3.34 11.54
CA ALA A 146 24.30 -3.62 12.06
C ALA A 146 25.26 -2.44 11.79
N GLY A 147 26.21 -2.23 12.73
CA GLY A 147 27.23 -1.19 12.66
C GLY A 147 26.91 0.08 13.45
N ILE A 148 25.73 0.20 14.06
CA ILE A 148 25.36 1.38 14.87
C ILE A 148 26.25 1.44 16.11
N PRO A 149 26.83 2.62 16.44
CA PRO A 149 27.56 2.79 17.69
C PRO A 149 26.69 2.46 18.91
N ALA A 150 27.23 1.70 19.87
CA ALA A 150 26.53 1.30 21.06
C ALA A 150 26.17 2.50 21.98
N GLY A 151 25.20 2.30 22.86
CA GLY A 151 24.76 3.32 23.84
C GLY A 151 23.74 4.29 23.24
N GLN A 152 23.87 5.56 23.55
CA GLN A 152 22.88 6.59 23.21
C GLN A 152 22.53 6.63 21.70
N MET A 153 23.49 6.40 20.81
CA MET A 153 23.24 6.41 19.36
C MET A 153 22.33 5.24 18.94
N GLN A 154 22.53 4.08 19.52
CA GLN A 154 21.68 2.93 19.27
C GLN A 154 20.25 3.15 19.78
N GLU A 155 20.11 3.76 20.96
CA GLU A 155 18.79 4.11 21.52
C GLU A 155 18.04 5.12 20.65
N MET A 156 18.74 6.19 20.22
CA MET A 156 18.18 7.23 19.34
C MET A 156 17.78 6.66 17.96
N THR A 157 18.63 5.82 17.38
CA THR A 157 18.32 5.16 16.09
C THR A 157 17.12 4.23 16.23
N GLY A 158 17.06 3.49 17.35
CA GLY A 158 15.93 2.60 17.67
C GLY A 158 14.62 3.36 17.85
N ALA A 159 14.64 4.51 18.52
CA ALA A 159 13.49 5.39 18.66
C ALA A 159 13.02 5.90 17.30
N GLY A 160 13.93 6.42 16.46
CA GLY A 160 13.61 6.91 15.12
C GLY A 160 13.02 5.83 14.20
N TRP A 161 13.53 4.61 14.25
CA TRP A 161 12.93 3.48 13.51
C TRP A 161 11.53 3.14 14.02
N ASN A 162 11.31 3.10 15.35
CA ASN A 162 9.98 2.81 15.90
C ASN A 162 8.96 3.87 15.49
N GLU A 163 9.30 5.16 15.54
CA GLU A 163 8.42 6.24 15.07
C GLU A 163 8.13 6.14 13.56
N SER A 164 9.11 5.74 12.76
CA SER A 164 8.93 5.47 11.33
C SER A 164 7.96 4.29 11.12
N PHE A 165 8.10 3.24 11.93
CA PHE A 165 7.20 2.07 11.85
C PHE A 165 5.79 2.35 12.39
N ASP A 166 5.61 3.32 13.28
CA ASP A 166 4.28 3.80 13.66
C ASP A 166 3.59 4.48 12.47
N LYS A 167 4.31 5.32 11.71
CA LYS A 167 3.80 5.90 10.44
C LYS A 167 3.55 4.82 9.38
N LEU A 168 4.42 3.80 9.31
CA LEU A 168 4.20 2.65 8.42
C LEU A 168 2.92 1.91 8.81
N ALA A 169 2.68 1.68 10.09
CA ALA A 169 1.45 1.06 10.57
C ALA A 169 0.20 1.90 10.23
N GLU A 170 0.29 3.23 10.36
CA GLU A 170 -0.80 4.13 9.98
C GLU A 170 -1.17 4.02 8.49
N ILE A 171 -0.19 3.95 7.58
CA ILE A 171 -0.45 3.85 6.15
C ILE A 171 -0.87 2.45 5.70
N LEU A 172 -0.47 1.42 6.45
CA LEU A 172 -0.93 0.06 6.21
C LEU A 172 -2.36 -0.15 6.71
N GLY A 173 -2.79 0.67 7.68
CA GLY A 173 -4.12 0.61 8.31
C GLY A 173 -4.35 -0.66 9.13
N PRO A 174 -5.41 -0.73 9.94
CA PRO A 174 -5.90 -2.01 10.42
C PRO A 174 -6.36 -2.81 9.21
N VAL A 175 -6.16 -4.13 9.24
CA VAL A 175 -6.56 -5.02 8.13
C VAL A 175 -8.03 -4.80 7.76
N ALA A 176 -8.23 -3.93 6.79
CA ALA A 176 -9.23 -4.23 5.81
C ALA A 176 -8.56 -5.31 4.94
N ALA A 177 -9.08 -6.54 4.96
CA ALA A 177 -8.54 -7.66 4.19
C ALA A 177 -8.17 -7.19 2.78
N PRO A 178 -6.98 -7.53 2.24
CA PRO A 178 -6.52 -6.96 0.98
C PRO A 178 -7.57 -7.18 -0.09
N SER A 179 -7.84 -6.14 -0.87
CA SER A 179 -8.53 -6.35 -2.14
C SER A 179 -7.58 -7.17 -3.00
N LEU A 180 -7.76 -8.46 -3.03
CA LEU A 180 -7.01 -9.32 -3.92
C LEU A 180 -7.59 -9.14 -5.33
N LEU A 181 -6.94 -8.31 -6.15
CA LEU A 181 -7.25 -8.23 -7.56
C LEU A 181 -6.50 -9.34 -8.28
N VAL A 182 -7.23 -10.26 -8.86
CA VAL A 182 -6.71 -11.38 -9.66
C VAL A 182 -7.03 -11.14 -11.12
N ALA A 183 -6.00 -11.06 -11.96
CA ALA A 183 -6.07 -10.96 -13.41
C ALA A 183 -5.28 -12.11 -14.02
N GLU A 184 -5.90 -13.27 -14.24
CA GLU A 184 -5.20 -14.41 -14.83
C GLU A 184 -4.80 -14.13 -16.29
N PRO A 185 -3.55 -14.44 -16.69
CA PRO A 185 -3.10 -14.27 -18.07
C PRO A 185 -4.01 -15.01 -19.06
N GLY A 186 -4.42 -14.32 -20.14
CA GLY A 186 -5.23 -14.89 -21.20
C GLY A 186 -6.74 -15.01 -20.89
N LYS A 187 -7.20 -14.61 -19.71
CA LYS A 187 -8.62 -14.50 -19.38
C LYS A 187 -9.12 -13.08 -19.51
N GLN A 188 -10.41 -12.92 -19.87
CA GLN A 188 -11.09 -11.63 -20.04
C GLN A 188 -11.60 -11.05 -18.71
N GLU A 189 -11.31 -11.68 -17.59
CA GLU A 189 -11.89 -11.32 -16.30
C GLU A 189 -10.88 -10.72 -15.33
N LEU A 190 -11.39 -9.85 -14.48
CA LEU A 190 -10.78 -9.40 -13.23
C LEU A 190 -11.67 -9.86 -12.09
N VAL A 191 -11.06 -10.33 -11.01
CA VAL A 191 -11.77 -10.69 -9.78
C VAL A 191 -11.16 -9.92 -8.62
N ILE A 192 -12.01 -9.22 -7.89
CA ILE A 192 -11.65 -8.48 -6.68
C ILE A 192 -12.35 -9.14 -5.52
N THR A 193 -11.61 -9.51 -4.48
CA THR A 193 -12.18 -10.03 -3.24
C THR A 193 -11.82 -9.12 -2.09
N ARG A 194 -12.81 -8.76 -1.27
CA ARG A 194 -12.62 -7.94 -0.07
C ARG A 194 -13.50 -8.43 1.07
N ASP A 195 -12.89 -8.59 2.25
CA ASP A 195 -13.61 -8.88 3.48
C ASP A 195 -13.88 -7.57 4.26
N PHE A 196 -15.09 -7.44 4.80
CA PHE A 196 -15.52 -6.30 5.60
C PHE A 196 -16.04 -6.77 6.97
N ASP A 197 -15.62 -6.14 8.04
CA ASP A 197 -16.17 -6.36 9.40
C ASP A 197 -17.52 -5.62 9.56
N ALA A 198 -18.48 -6.02 8.75
CA ALA A 198 -19.83 -5.47 8.76
C ALA A 198 -20.85 -6.49 8.22
N PRO A 199 -22.10 -6.47 8.71
CA PRO A 199 -23.17 -7.34 8.19
C PRO A 199 -23.42 -7.11 6.69
N ARG A 200 -23.74 -8.19 5.96
CA ARG A 200 -23.98 -8.21 4.52
C ARG A 200 -25.01 -7.16 4.09
N GLU A 201 -26.08 -7.00 4.86
CA GLU A 201 -27.12 -6.02 4.59
C GLU A 201 -26.58 -4.58 4.64
N THR A 202 -25.60 -4.32 5.51
CA THR A 202 -24.97 -3.01 5.64
C THR A 202 -24.06 -2.72 4.45
N VAL A 203 -23.25 -3.68 4.02
CA VAL A 203 -22.41 -3.55 2.83
C VAL A 203 -23.25 -3.37 1.58
N PHE A 204 -24.26 -4.24 1.38
CA PHE A 204 -25.17 -4.17 0.24
C PHE A 204 -25.92 -2.84 0.18
N LYS A 205 -26.33 -2.28 1.33
CA LYS A 205 -26.99 -0.97 1.40
C LYS A 205 -26.08 0.15 0.91
N LEU A 206 -24.80 0.14 1.24
CA LEU A 206 -23.85 1.16 0.73
C LEU A 206 -23.68 1.07 -0.79
N TYR A 207 -23.76 -0.14 -1.36
CA TYR A 207 -23.71 -0.38 -2.80
C TYR A 207 -24.97 0.05 -3.55
N THR A 208 -26.10 0.17 -2.87
CA THR A 208 -27.41 0.40 -3.50
C THR A 208 -28.08 1.70 -3.10
N ASP A 209 -27.49 2.47 -2.20
CA ASP A 209 -28.01 3.79 -1.78
C ASP A 209 -27.34 4.92 -2.59
N PRO A 210 -28.06 5.61 -3.49
CA PRO A 210 -27.50 6.67 -4.32
C PRO A 210 -26.93 7.85 -3.52
N LYS A 211 -27.33 8.02 -2.25
CA LYS A 211 -26.78 9.06 -1.38
C LYS A 211 -25.43 8.69 -0.82
N ARG A 212 -25.11 7.38 -0.75
CA ARG A 212 -23.88 6.87 -0.18
C ARG A 212 -22.80 6.61 -1.24
N ILE A 213 -23.19 6.39 -2.50
CA ILE A 213 -22.24 6.17 -3.63
C ILE A 213 -21.14 7.25 -3.69
N PRO A 214 -21.43 8.56 -3.59
CA PRO A 214 -20.39 9.59 -3.67
C PRO A 214 -19.33 9.52 -2.56
N GLU A 215 -19.64 8.86 -1.45
CA GLU A 215 -18.74 8.78 -0.30
C GLU A 215 -17.60 7.78 -0.50
N TRP A 216 -17.76 6.78 -1.39
CA TRP A 216 -16.79 5.72 -1.55
C TRP A 216 -16.47 5.32 -3.00
N TRP A 217 -17.38 5.53 -3.95
CA TRP A 217 -17.20 5.08 -5.33
C TRP A 217 -16.16 5.91 -6.07
N GLY A 218 -15.07 5.25 -6.51
CA GLY A 218 -13.94 5.85 -7.20
C GLY A 218 -12.83 6.38 -6.26
N PRO A 219 -11.64 6.67 -6.83
CA PRO A 219 -10.50 7.23 -6.11
C PRO A 219 -10.78 8.59 -5.47
N GLU A 220 -10.13 8.91 -4.36
CA GLU A 220 -10.34 10.14 -3.58
C GLU A 220 -10.10 11.42 -4.38
N ARG A 221 -9.19 11.36 -5.36
CA ARG A 221 -8.89 12.49 -6.26
C ARG A 221 -10.05 12.91 -7.15
N PHE A 222 -11.14 12.14 -7.19
CA PHE A 222 -12.35 12.45 -7.96
C PHE A 222 -13.53 12.70 -7.04
N ALA A 223 -14.30 13.76 -7.34
CA ALA A 223 -15.61 13.97 -6.76
C ALA A 223 -16.66 13.19 -7.57
N THR A 224 -17.33 12.24 -6.93
CA THR A 224 -18.37 11.42 -7.57
C THR A 224 -19.76 12.04 -7.36
N THR A 225 -20.58 12.06 -8.40
CA THR A 225 -21.98 12.46 -8.39
C THR A 225 -22.85 11.40 -9.03
N VAL A 226 -23.98 11.08 -8.42
CA VAL A 226 -24.98 10.17 -8.98
C VAL A 226 -25.97 10.97 -9.82
N ASP A 227 -25.91 10.80 -11.14
CA ASP A 227 -26.89 11.38 -12.06
C ASP A 227 -28.20 10.58 -12.05
N ARG A 228 -28.09 9.25 -12.09
CA ARG A 228 -29.23 8.32 -12.03
C ARG A 228 -28.80 7.01 -11.36
N MET A 229 -29.69 6.41 -10.58
CA MET A 229 -29.52 5.07 -10.01
C MET A 229 -30.88 4.46 -9.68
N ASP A 230 -31.32 3.50 -10.52
CA ASP A 230 -32.58 2.76 -10.37
C ASP A 230 -32.26 1.30 -10.11
N VAL A 231 -32.12 0.94 -8.82
CA VAL A 231 -31.57 -0.37 -8.38
C VAL A 231 -32.66 -1.44 -8.46
N ARG A 232 -32.98 -1.87 -9.66
CA ARG A 232 -33.87 -2.99 -9.97
C ARG A 232 -33.49 -3.62 -11.30
N GLN A 233 -33.95 -4.82 -11.55
CA GLN A 233 -33.76 -5.45 -12.86
C GLN A 233 -34.30 -4.55 -13.99
N GLY A 234 -33.45 -4.32 -14.99
CA GLY A 234 -33.73 -3.41 -16.11
C GLY A 234 -33.60 -1.92 -15.78
N GLY A 235 -33.33 -1.56 -14.53
CA GLY A 235 -33.05 -0.17 -14.14
C GLY A 235 -31.65 0.24 -14.58
N GLY A 236 -31.46 1.54 -14.85
CA GLY A 236 -30.19 2.10 -15.28
C GLY A 236 -29.50 2.88 -14.18
N TRP A 237 -28.19 2.97 -14.28
CA TRP A 237 -27.38 3.84 -13.44
C TRP A 237 -26.44 4.70 -14.29
N ARG A 238 -26.06 5.89 -13.79
CA ARG A 238 -25.05 6.76 -14.37
C ARG A 238 -24.39 7.57 -13.27
N PHE A 239 -23.04 7.51 -13.23
CA PHE A 239 -22.23 8.27 -12.28
C PHE A 239 -21.27 9.16 -13.04
N LEU A 240 -21.01 10.34 -12.46
CA LEU A 240 -20.06 11.32 -12.97
C LEU A 240 -18.93 11.46 -11.96
N GLN A 241 -17.71 11.44 -12.45
CA GLN A 241 -16.51 11.78 -11.67
C GLN A 241 -15.92 13.07 -12.20
N ARG A 242 -15.51 13.96 -11.31
CA ARG A 242 -14.81 15.19 -11.66
C ARG A 242 -13.49 15.26 -10.93
N ASP A 243 -12.40 15.53 -11.67
CA ASP A 243 -11.08 15.77 -11.08
C ASP A 243 -10.91 17.24 -10.61
N ALA A 244 -9.74 17.54 -10.00
CA ALA A 244 -9.41 18.87 -9.50
C ALA A 244 -9.30 19.94 -10.61
N ASP A 245 -9.03 19.51 -11.85
CA ASP A 245 -8.92 20.40 -13.03
C ASP A 245 -10.29 20.67 -13.67
N GLY A 246 -11.36 20.00 -13.18
CA GLY A 246 -12.72 20.15 -13.66
C GLY A 246 -13.08 19.25 -14.84
N ASN A 247 -12.22 18.30 -15.23
CA ASN A 247 -12.55 17.31 -16.25
C ASN A 247 -13.61 16.35 -15.70
N GLU A 248 -14.57 15.97 -16.55
CA GLU A 248 -15.64 15.04 -16.19
C GLU A 248 -15.45 13.69 -16.89
N TYR A 249 -15.68 12.63 -16.13
CA TYR A 249 -15.64 11.26 -16.56
C TYR A 249 -16.98 10.61 -16.24
N ALA A 250 -17.71 10.15 -17.25
CA ALA A 250 -19.04 9.57 -17.07
C ALA A 250 -19.01 8.05 -17.25
N PHE A 251 -19.73 7.37 -16.38
CA PHE A 251 -19.86 5.92 -16.37
C PHE A 251 -21.34 5.57 -16.27
N HIS A 252 -21.78 4.53 -16.98
CA HIS A 252 -23.16 4.09 -16.95
C HIS A 252 -23.30 2.59 -17.12
N GLY A 253 -24.51 2.10 -16.86
CA GLY A 253 -24.88 0.72 -17.07
C GLY A 253 -26.33 0.41 -16.75
N VAL A 254 -26.67 -0.88 -16.84
CA VAL A 254 -28.00 -1.42 -16.59
C VAL A 254 -27.89 -2.58 -15.62
N TYR A 255 -28.76 -2.63 -14.62
CA TYR A 255 -28.89 -3.76 -13.71
C TYR A 255 -29.62 -4.92 -14.40
N HIS A 256 -28.96 -6.07 -14.51
CA HIS A 256 -29.55 -7.30 -15.07
C HIS A 256 -30.19 -8.17 -14.01
N GLU A 257 -29.59 -8.20 -12.82
CA GLU A 257 -30.13 -8.91 -11.66
C GLU A 257 -29.77 -8.15 -10.38
N VAL A 258 -30.74 -8.07 -9.45
CA VAL A 258 -30.54 -7.54 -8.11
C VAL A 258 -31.24 -8.47 -7.13
N ARG A 259 -30.46 -9.21 -6.34
CA ARG A 259 -30.93 -10.05 -5.23
C ARG A 259 -30.37 -9.51 -3.92
N SER A 260 -31.22 -8.78 -3.19
CA SER A 260 -30.82 -8.23 -1.90
C SER A 260 -30.82 -9.30 -0.80
N PRO A 261 -29.79 -9.36 0.05
CA PRO A 261 -28.54 -8.60 0.05
C PRO A 261 -27.35 -9.38 -0.55
N GLU A 262 -27.56 -10.23 -1.57
CA GLU A 262 -26.61 -11.28 -2.00
C GLU A 262 -25.87 -10.96 -3.29
N LEU A 263 -26.56 -10.33 -4.26
CA LEU A 263 -26.05 -10.28 -5.63
C LEU A 263 -26.50 -9.03 -6.38
N ILE A 264 -25.56 -8.45 -7.13
CA ILE A 264 -25.83 -7.45 -8.17
C ILE A 264 -25.12 -7.90 -9.45
N ILE A 265 -25.84 -7.95 -10.57
CA ILE A 265 -25.26 -8.10 -11.90
C ILE A 265 -25.65 -6.88 -12.72
N ALA A 266 -24.65 -6.16 -13.25
CA ALA A 266 -24.88 -4.98 -14.05
C ALA A 266 -23.86 -4.88 -15.18
N THR A 267 -24.17 -4.15 -16.24
CA THR A 267 -23.17 -3.70 -17.19
C THR A 267 -22.44 -2.45 -16.68
N PHE A 268 -21.24 -2.25 -17.17
CA PHE A 268 -20.43 -1.07 -16.91
C PHE A 268 -19.81 -0.59 -18.23
N GLU A 269 -19.95 0.69 -18.53
CA GLU A 269 -19.32 1.34 -19.66
C GLU A 269 -18.80 2.71 -19.27
N PHE A 270 -17.57 3.01 -19.70
CA PHE A 270 -17.01 4.37 -19.64
C PHE A 270 -17.39 5.15 -20.90
N GLU A 271 -18.09 6.26 -20.75
CA GLU A 271 -18.58 7.06 -21.91
C GLU A 271 -17.45 7.65 -22.75
N GLY A 272 -16.24 7.77 -22.21
CA GLY A 272 -15.03 8.21 -22.95
C GLY A 272 -14.51 7.20 -23.98
N THR A 273 -14.89 5.92 -23.84
CA THR A 273 -14.51 4.84 -24.79
C THR A 273 -15.74 3.97 -25.08
N PRO A 274 -16.74 4.48 -25.81
CA PRO A 274 -18.00 3.79 -26.01
C PRO A 274 -17.82 2.48 -26.78
N GLY A 275 -18.69 1.50 -26.46
CA GLY A 275 -18.68 0.17 -27.04
C GLY A 275 -17.82 -0.86 -26.30
N ARG A 276 -17.13 -0.47 -25.23
CA ARG A 276 -16.35 -1.36 -24.35
C ARG A 276 -17.12 -1.64 -23.07
N VAL A 277 -18.15 -2.46 -23.20
CA VAL A 277 -19.05 -2.80 -22.09
C VAL A 277 -18.52 -4.02 -21.36
N SER A 278 -18.25 -3.91 -20.07
CA SER A 278 -18.01 -5.07 -19.21
C SER A 278 -19.27 -5.52 -18.48
N LEU A 279 -19.29 -6.80 -18.09
CA LEU A 279 -20.30 -7.37 -17.22
C LEU A 279 -19.74 -7.48 -15.81
N GLU A 280 -20.36 -6.77 -14.89
CA GLU A 280 -19.98 -6.72 -13.48
C GLU A 280 -20.89 -7.64 -12.67
N THR A 281 -20.28 -8.45 -11.80
CA THR A 281 -21.01 -9.29 -10.84
C THR A 281 -20.44 -9.01 -9.44
N ALA A 282 -21.26 -8.51 -8.54
CA ALA A 282 -20.92 -8.35 -7.14
C ALA A 282 -21.70 -9.34 -6.29
N THR A 283 -21.02 -10.25 -5.60
CA THR A 283 -21.60 -11.18 -4.62
C THR A 283 -21.20 -10.77 -3.21
N PHE A 284 -22.16 -10.87 -2.31
CA PHE A 284 -22.00 -10.52 -0.90
C PHE A 284 -22.31 -11.76 -0.07
N GLU A 285 -21.30 -12.36 0.53
CA GLU A 285 -21.40 -13.60 1.31
C GLU A 285 -21.06 -13.35 2.77
N GLU A 286 -21.77 -14.02 3.67
CA GLU A 286 -21.38 -14.00 5.09
C GLU A 286 -20.07 -14.77 5.26
N HIS A 287 -19.09 -14.13 5.90
CA HIS A 287 -17.76 -14.69 6.11
C HIS A 287 -17.18 -14.21 7.42
N ASP A 288 -16.79 -15.14 8.30
CA ASP A 288 -16.13 -14.88 9.59
C ASP A 288 -16.80 -13.81 10.48
N GLY A 289 -18.13 -13.75 10.45
CA GLY A 289 -18.91 -12.77 11.21
C GLY A 289 -19.07 -11.41 10.55
N GLY A 290 -18.49 -11.24 9.36
CA GLY A 290 -18.58 -10.08 8.48
C GLY A 290 -19.10 -10.44 7.10
N THR A 291 -18.62 -9.73 6.08
CA THR A 291 -19.04 -9.90 4.68
C THR A 291 -17.83 -10.06 3.78
N ARG A 292 -17.80 -11.12 2.98
CA ARG A 292 -16.93 -11.22 1.81
C ARG A 292 -17.66 -10.67 0.58
N LEU A 293 -17.10 -9.62 0.00
CA LEU A 293 -17.47 -9.11 -1.31
C LEU A 293 -16.55 -9.72 -2.35
N THR A 294 -17.15 -10.35 -3.39
CA THR A 294 -16.43 -10.72 -4.60
C THR A 294 -17.02 -9.94 -5.78
N ALA A 295 -16.24 -9.03 -6.35
CA ALA A 295 -16.59 -8.31 -7.56
C ALA A 295 -15.83 -8.89 -8.74
N ARG A 296 -16.56 -9.34 -9.76
CA ARG A 296 -16.03 -9.94 -10.98
C ARG A 296 -16.43 -9.11 -12.17
N SER A 297 -15.46 -8.64 -12.93
CA SER A 297 -15.62 -7.89 -14.16
C SER A 297 -15.22 -8.75 -15.34
N VAL A 298 -16.10 -8.95 -16.32
CA VAL A 298 -15.80 -9.66 -17.56
C VAL A 298 -15.78 -8.66 -18.70
N PHE A 299 -14.62 -8.50 -19.32
CA PHE A 299 -14.36 -7.54 -20.41
C PHE A 299 -14.69 -8.17 -21.76
N PRO A 300 -14.93 -7.35 -22.83
CA PRO A 300 -15.16 -7.84 -24.19
C PRO A 300 -13.97 -8.63 -24.75
N SER A 301 -12.75 -8.26 -24.37
CA SER A 301 -11.50 -8.93 -24.79
C SER A 301 -10.44 -8.92 -23.68
N VAL A 302 -9.40 -9.74 -23.86
CA VAL A 302 -8.21 -9.72 -22.99
C VAL A 302 -7.48 -8.38 -23.13
N GLU A 303 -7.45 -7.84 -24.34
CA GLU A 303 -6.81 -6.55 -24.66
C GLU A 303 -7.49 -5.39 -23.94
N ASP A 304 -8.83 -5.37 -23.87
CA ASP A 304 -9.59 -4.35 -23.15
C ASP A 304 -9.32 -4.43 -21.63
N ARG A 305 -9.27 -5.66 -21.07
CA ARG A 305 -8.89 -5.88 -19.68
C ARG A 305 -7.49 -5.38 -19.37
N ASP A 306 -6.50 -5.73 -20.22
CA ASP A 306 -5.10 -5.36 -20.04
C ASP A 306 -4.88 -3.85 -20.20
N GLU A 307 -5.67 -3.20 -21.05
CA GLU A 307 -5.66 -1.74 -21.18
C GLU A 307 -6.14 -1.05 -19.90
N MET A 308 -7.21 -1.54 -19.29
CA MET A 308 -7.71 -1.01 -18.02
C MET A 308 -6.68 -1.14 -16.89
N LEU A 309 -5.99 -2.28 -16.79
CA LEU A 309 -4.91 -2.48 -15.81
C LEU A 309 -3.76 -1.49 -16.03
N ARG A 310 -3.33 -1.28 -17.27
CA ARG A 310 -2.26 -0.32 -17.60
C ARG A 310 -2.60 1.14 -17.24
N HIS A 311 -3.89 1.49 -17.19
CA HIS A 311 -4.36 2.82 -16.80
C HIS A 311 -4.59 3.00 -15.28
N GLY A 312 -4.04 2.10 -14.45
CA GLY A 312 -4.07 2.23 -13.00
C GLY A 312 -5.39 1.78 -12.34
N MET A 313 -6.13 0.88 -12.98
CA MET A 313 -7.36 0.33 -12.41
C MET A 313 -7.10 -0.35 -11.06
N GLU A 314 -5.98 -1.03 -10.89
CA GLU A 314 -5.63 -1.73 -9.65
C GLU A 314 -5.57 -0.77 -8.45
N GLU A 315 -4.86 0.36 -8.62
CA GLU A 315 -4.76 1.39 -7.57
C GLU A 315 -6.12 2.03 -7.30
N GLY A 316 -6.88 2.35 -8.35
CA GLY A 316 -8.19 2.98 -8.23
C GLY A 316 -9.21 2.08 -7.52
N VAL A 317 -9.17 0.77 -7.77
CA VAL A 317 -10.03 -0.22 -7.10
C VAL A 317 -9.64 -0.38 -5.63
N ALA A 318 -8.35 -0.51 -5.33
CA ALA A 318 -7.86 -0.62 -3.96
C ALA A 318 -8.32 0.58 -3.11
N GLU A 319 -8.13 1.79 -3.61
CA GLU A 319 -8.55 3.03 -2.96
C GLU A 319 -10.07 3.10 -2.77
N THR A 320 -10.84 2.69 -3.77
CA THR A 320 -12.31 2.61 -3.70
C THR A 320 -12.77 1.66 -2.59
N MET A 321 -12.16 0.48 -2.49
CA MET A 321 -12.48 -0.51 -1.46
C MET A 321 -12.07 -0.05 -0.06
N ASP A 322 -10.95 0.69 0.06
CA ASP A 322 -10.51 1.27 1.33
C ASP A 322 -11.46 2.36 1.82
N ARG A 323 -11.97 3.21 0.93
CA ARG A 323 -13.00 4.21 1.25
C ARG A 323 -14.29 3.55 1.74
N LEU A 324 -14.73 2.48 1.08
CA LEU A 324 -15.89 1.71 1.51
C LEU A 324 -15.68 1.09 2.90
N ALA A 325 -14.49 0.53 3.15
CA ALA A 325 -14.13 -0.02 4.47
C ALA A 325 -14.15 1.04 5.56
N GLY A 326 -13.61 2.24 5.29
CA GLY A 326 -13.65 3.38 6.22
C GLY A 326 -15.07 3.80 6.62
N LEU A 327 -15.99 3.84 5.67
CA LEU A 327 -17.41 4.13 5.93
C LEU A 327 -18.08 3.07 6.79
N LEU A 328 -17.77 1.79 6.53
CA LEU A 328 -18.33 0.68 7.31
C LEU A 328 -17.85 0.71 8.75
N ALA A 329 -16.56 1.01 9.00
CA ALA A 329 -16.00 1.15 10.34
C ALA A 329 -16.69 2.27 11.15
N GLY A 330 -16.95 3.43 10.54
CA GLY A 330 -17.69 4.53 11.14
C GLY A 330 -19.13 4.14 11.50
N THR A 331 -19.81 3.42 10.63
CA THR A 331 -21.20 2.99 10.83
C THR A 331 -21.35 1.95 11.95
N VAL A 332 -20.36 1.09 12.14
CA VAL A 332 -20.32 0.09 13.23
C VAL A 332 -20.07 0.76 14.58
N SER A 333 -19.21 1.78 14.64
CA SER A 333 -18.93 2.55 15.86
C SER A 333 -20.16 3.31 16.36
N GLU A 334 -20.95 3.92 15.49
CA GLU A 334 -22.19 4.61 15.87
C GLU A 334 -23.25 3.66 16.44
N ARG A 335 -23.35 2.41 15.94
CA ARG A 335 -24.28 1.39 16.47
C ARG A 335 -23.86 0.83 17.83
N LYS A 336 -22.56 0.82 18.15
CA LYS A 336 -22.09 0.37 19.49
C LYS A 336 -22.22 1.46 20.55
N ALA A 337 -22.41 2.72 20.16
CA ALA A 337 -22.57 3.87 21.05
C ALA A 337 -24.05 4.25 21.33
N ALA A 338 -25.00 3.67 20.58
CA ALA A 338 -26.46 3.85 20.74
C ALA A 338 -27.10 2.66 21.44
#